data_57c7f46f3e5f7d2a1d67916366f5dd87
#
_entry.id   57c7f46f3e5f7d2a1d67916366f5dd87
#
_cell.length_a   1.000
_cell.length_b   1.000
_cell.length_c   1.000
_cell.angle_alpha   90.00
_cell.angle_beta   90.00
_cell.angle_gamma   90.00
#
_symmetry.space_group_name_H-M   'P 1'
#
loop_
_entity.id
_entity.type
_entity.pdbx_description
1 polymer ?
#
loop_
_entity_poly.entity_id
_entity_poly.type
_entity_poly.pdbx_seq_one_letter_code
_entity_poly.pdbx_strand_id
1 'polypeptide(L)'
;MLHSYHCHPRISAGMHGPMLGNQRLHVRQGEVDATCGYHCVLMALMVLGQVRRNALIWDTRDARLQALRKVAQRYYFDGCEVQELQQQLAPYAEQVHCKELRSRVAERTLDALADGKLCLVCFSTERYMHWVLAVGMRFEAEEPADLLVLDPAMAPIPLVP
;
A
#
# COMPACT_ATOMS: atom_id res chain seq x y z
N MET A 1 -3.32 28.00 9.25
CA MET A 1 -3.68 27.45 7.93
C MET A 1 -4.59 26.26 8.13
N LEU A 2 -5.71 26.22 7.40
CA LEU A 2 -6.62 25.08 7.42
C LEU A 2 -6.02 23.98 6.55
N HIS A 3 -5.68 22.83 7.15
CA HIS A 3 -5.32 21.62 6.42
C HIS A 3 -6.56 20.73 6.32
N SER A 4 -6.80 20.16 5.15
CA SER A 4 -7.81 19.12 4.95
C SER A 4 -7.16 17.85 4.43
N TYR A 5 -7.83 16.71 4.65
CA TYR A 5 -7.32 15.40 4.27
C TYR A 5 -8.37 14.66 3.44
N HIS A 6 -7.96 14.12 2.32
CA HIS A 6 -8.75 13.16 1.54
C HIS A 6 -8.07 11.80 1.67
N CYS A 7 -8.75 10.85 2.26
CA CYS A 7 -8.26 9.49 2.40
C CYS A 7 -9.24 8.50 1.78
N HIS A 8 -8.75 7.35 1.33
CA HIS A 8 -9.60 6.28 0.81
C HIS A 8 -10.76 5.99 1.79
N PRO A 9 -12.03 5.94 1.34
CA PRO A 9 -13.21 5.96 2.22
C PRO A 9 -13.34 4.77 3.17
N ARG A 10 -12.63 3.67 2.90
CA ARG A 10 -12.58 2.51 3.81
C ARG A 10 -11.56 2.62 4.94
N ILE A 11 -10.72 3.65 4.93
CA ILE A 11 -9.67 3.86 5.94
C ILE A 11 -10.16 4.90 6.93
N SER A 12 -10.05 4.58 8.21
CA SER A 12 -10.34 5.49 9.32
C SER A 12 -9.11 5.73 10.18
N ALA A 13 -9.11 6.85 10.91
CA ALA A 13 -8.10 7.16 11.90
C ALA A 13 -8.28 6.26 13.14
N GLY A 14 -7.17 5.92 13.80
CA GLY A 14 -7.18 5.19 15.06
C GLY A 14 -5.96 5.48 15.92
N MET A 15 -6.05 5.28 17.22
CA MET A 15 -4.96 5.52 18.18
C MET A 15 -3.67 4.75 17.86
N HIS A 16 -3.77 3.67 17.10
CA HIS A 16 -2.62 2.81 16.71
C HIS A 16 -2.30 2.89 15.22
N GLY A 17 -2.71 3.98 14.57
CA GLY A 17 -2.54 4.19 13.12
C GLY A 17 -3.81 3.91 12.31
N PRO A 18 -3.68 3.83 10.98
CA PRO A 18 -4.80 3.61 10.06
C PRO A 18 -5.53 2.30 10.32
N MET A 19 -6.86 2.35 10.25
CA MET A 19 -7.76 1.23 10.55
C MET A 19 -8.66 0.90 9.36
N LEU A 20 -9.06 -0.38 9.27
CA LEU A 20 -10.15 -0.88 8.43
C LEU A 20 -11.23 -1.46 9.36
N GLY A 21 -12.26 -0.66 9.68
CA GLY A 21 -13.17 -0.99 10.76
C GLY A 21 -12.38 -1.17 12.07
N ASN A 22 -12.48 -2.35 12.69
CA ASN A 22 -11.79 -2.66 13.95
C ASN A 22 -10.38 -3.27 13.76
N GLN A 23 -9.88 -3.38 12.53
CA GLN A 23 -8.59 -4.02 12.26
C GLN A 23 -7.53 -2.98 11.88
N ARG A 24 -6.31 -3.13 12.41
CA ARG A 24 -5.16 -2.32 11.98
C ARG A 24 -4.86 -2.60 10.51
N LEU A 25 -4.71 -1.54 9.72
CA LEU A 25 -4.37 -1.66 8.31
C LEU A 25 -2.87 -1.87 8.10
N HIS A 26 -2.04 -1.14 8.84
CA HIS A 26 -0.60 -1.11 8.60
C HIS A 26 0.04 -2.49 8.85
N VAL A 27 0.83 -2.96 7.87
CA VAL A 27 1.63 -4.19 7.92
C VAL A 27 3.09 -3.78 7.79
N ARG A 28 3.88 -4.08 8.81
CA ARG A 28 5.29 -3.69 8.89
C ARG A 28 6.18 -4.79 8.31
N GLN A 29 7.18 -4.40 7.53
CA GLN A 29 8.27 -5.29 7.12
C GLN A 29 9.28 -5.49 8.25
N GLY A 30 10.13 -6.52 8.16
CA GLY A 30 11.25 -6.75 9.06
C GLY A 30 12.43 -5.81 8.79
N GLU A 31 13.42 -5.84 9.69
CA GLU A 31 14.62 -4.98 9.57
C GLU A 31 15.63 -5.49 8.53
N VAL A 32 15.54 -6.78 8.18
CA VAL A 32 16.53 -7.45 7.32
C VAL A 32 15.96 -7.91 5.97
N ASP A 33 14.72 -7.57 5.68
CA ASP A 33 14.06 -7.94 4.43
C ASP A 33 13.84 -6.74 3.52
N ALA A 34 13.80 -6.98 2.22
CA ALA A 34 13.53 -6.00 1.18
C ALA A 34 12.08 -6.11 0.64
N THR A 35 11.12 -6.54 1.49
CA THR A 35 9.76 -6.89 1.09
C THR A 35 8.77 -5.73 1.16
N CYS A 36 9.22 -4.48 1.07
CA CYS A 36 8.35 -3.30 1.11
C CYS A 36 7.19 -3.39 0.09
N GLY A 37 7.48 -3.79 -1.14
CA GLY A 37 6.46 -3.98 -2.19
C GLY A 37 5.40 -5.02 -1.82
N TYR A 38 5.81 -6.18 -1.27
CA TYR A 38 4.90 -7.21 -0.80
C TYR A 38 3.95 -6.70 0.31
N HIS A 39 4.49 -5.96 1.28
CA HIS A 39 3.70 -5.40 2.36
C HIS A 39 2.73 -4.32 1.86
N CYS A 40 3.14 -3.51 0.88
CA CYS A 40 2.25 -2.56 0.20
C CYS A 40 1.11 -3.28 -0.54
N VAL A 41 1.40 -4.38 -1.25
CA VAL A 41 0.39 -5.22 -1.90
C VAL A 41 -0.59 -5.79 -0.88
N LEU A 42 -0.11 -6.33 0.25
CA LEU A 42 -0.99 -6.83 1.32
C LEU A 42 -1.92 -5.74 1.86
N MET A 43 -1.40 -4.56 2.16
CA MET A 43 -2.20 -3.43 2.65
C MET A 43 -3.24 -2.99 1.59
N ALA A 44 -2.86 -2.92 0.32
CA ALA A 44 -3.78 -2.60 -0.77
C ALA A 44 -4.91 -3.65 -0.88
N LEU A 45 -4.59 -4.93 -0.86
CA LEU A 45 -5.58 -6.02 -0.89
C LEU A 45 -6.51 -5.99 0.33
N MET A 46 -6.01 -5.59 1.50
CA MET A 46 -6.84 -5.40 2.69
C MET A 46 -7.83 -4.24 2.48
N VAL A 47 -7.37 -3.09 1.97
CA VAL A 47 -8.24 -1.94 1.68
C VAL A 47 -9.29 -2.31 0.64
N LEU A 48 -8.93 -3.07 -0.39
CA LEU A 48 -9.86 -3.56 -1.42
C LEU A 48 -10.78 -4.70 -0.93
N GLY A 49 -10.60 -5.20 0.30
CA GLY A 49 -11.42 -6.25 0.90
C GLY A 49 -11.15 -7.66 0.38
N GLN A 50 -10.04 -7.86 -0.33
CA GLN A 50 -9.63 -9.14 -0.89
C GLN A 50 -8.94 -10.03 0.15
N VAL A 51 -8.29 -9.43 1.14
CA VAL A 51 -7.59 -10.12 2.23
C VAL A 51 -8.03 -9.54 3.57
N ARG A 52 -8.22 -10.38 4.56
CA ARG A 52 -8.46 -9.97 5.95
C ARG A 52 -7.16 -10.02 6.76
N ARG A 53 -6.99 -9.13 7.72
CA ARG A 53 -5.80 -9.09 8.56
C ARG A 53 -5.52 -10.42 9.29
N ASN A 54 -6.54 -11.09 9.77
CA ASN A 54 -6.39 -12.40 10.44
C ASN A 54 -5.96 -13.54 9.50
N ALA A 55 -6.06 -13.36 8.18
CA ALA A 55 -5.54 -14.31 7.20
C ALA A 55 -4.03 -14.15 6.97
N LEU A 56 -3.40 -13.07 7.47
CA LEU A 56 -1.96 -12.83 7.32
C LEU A 56 -1.08 -13.73 8.22
N ILE A 57 -1.66 -14.70 8.89
CA ILE A 57 -0.92 -15.70 9.67
C ILE A 57 -0.15 -16.66 8.77
N TRP A 58 0.88 -17.30 9.32
CA TRP A 58 1.80 -18.15 8.56
C TRP A 58 1.09 -19.35 7.87
N ASP A 59 0.17 -19.99 8.55
CA ASP A 59 -0.55 -21.20 8.10
C ASP A 59 -1.90 -20.90 7.44
N THR A 60 -2.04 -19.74 6.81
CA THR A 60 -3.29 -19.38 6.11
C THR A 60 -3.72 -20.47 5.12
N ARG A 61 -5.03 -20.77 5.11
CA ARG A 61 -5.65 -21.67 4.13
C ARG A 61 -6.10 -20.98 2.85
N ASP A 62 -5.95 -19.66 2.75
CA ASP A 62 -6.25 -18.91 1.53
C ASP A 62 -5.20 -19.21 0.45
N ALA A 63 -5.60 -19.98 -0.58
CA ALA A 63 -4.72 -20.41 -1.65
C ALA A 63 -4.15 -19.23 -2.46
N ARG A 64 -4.91 -18.13 -2.64
CA ARG A 64 -4.45 -16.93 -3.34
C ARG A 64 -3.36 -16.22 -2.54
N LEU A 65 -3.55 -16.11 -1.21
CA LEU A 65 -2.55 -15.52 -0.33
C LEU A 65 -1.29 -16.39 -0.24
N GLN A 66 -1.42 -17.71 -0.26
CA GLN A 66 -0.26 -18.62 -0.36
C GLN A 66 0.49 -18.44 -1.67
N ALA A 67 -0.22 -18.34 -2.81
CA ALA A 67 0.38 -18.09 -4.12
C ALA A 67 1.11 -16.74 -4.16
N LEU A 68 0.51 -15.68 -3.63
CA LEU A 68 1.14 -14.36 -3.50
C LEU A 68 2.43 -14.44 -2.67
N ARG A 69 2.41 -15.09 -1.52
CA ARG A 69 3.60 -15.31 -0.66
C ARG A 69 4.72 -16.05 -1.39
N LYS A 70 4.37 -17.10 -2.13
CA LYS A 70 5.35 -17.89 -2.91
C LYS A 70 6.07 -17.04 -3.95
N VAL A 71 5.38 -16.10 -4.59
CA VAL A 71 6.00 -15.13 -5.50
C VAL A 71 6.88 -14.16 -4.74
N ALA A 72 6.38 -13.57 -3.64
CA ALA A 72 7.11 -12.59 -2.85
C ALA A 72 8.40 -13.13 -2.22
N GLN A 73 8.43 -14.41 -1.83
CA GLN A 73 9.62 -15.07 -1.28
C GLN A 73 10.83 -15.03 -2.21
N ARG A 74 10.64 -14.95 -3.53
CA ARG A 74 11.73 -14.86 -4.50
C ARG A 74 12.49 -13.54 -4.42
N TYR A 75 11.86 -12.50 -3.88
CA TYR A 75 12.35 -11.13 -3.83
C TYR A 75 12.61 -10.67 -2.39
N TYR A 76 12.77 -11.63 -1.46
CA TYR A 76 12.86 -11.33 -0.04
C TYR A 76 14.05 -10.44 0.31
N PHE A 77 15.20 -10.64 -0.31
CA PHE A 77 16.43 -9.87 -0.06
C PHE A 77 16.71 -8.79 -1.10
N ASP A 78 16.22 -8.97 -2.34
CA ASP A 78 16.57 -8.10 -3.46
C ASP A 78 15.53 -7.01 -3.71
N GLY A 79 14.37 -7.11 -3.08
CA GLY A 79 13.23 -6.26 -3.39
C GLY A 79 12.54 -6.67 -4.69
N CYS A 80 11.58 -5.86 -5.14
CA CYS A 80 10.85 -6.15 -6.38
C CYS A 80 10.61 -4.89 -7.21
N GLU A 81 10.64 -5.05 -8.52
CA GLU A 81 10.26 -4.04 -9.49
C GLU A 81 8.75 -4.10 -9.81
N VAL A 82 8.29 -3.25 -10.75
CA VAL A 82 6.87 -3.15 -11.15
C VAL A 82 6.33 -4.48 -11.66
N GLN A 83 7.12 -5.20 -12.47
CA GLN A 83 6.71 -6.47 -13.06
C GLN A 83 6.49 -7.55 -12.00
N GLU A 84 7.36 -7.60 -11.00
CA GLU A 84 7.25 -8.54 -9.89
C GLU A 84 6.04 -8.19 -8.98
N LEU A 85 5.75 -6.91 -8.78
CA LEU A 85 4.52 -6.49 -8.10
C LEU A 85 3.26 -6.94 -8.85
N GLN A 86 3.25 -6.81 -10.18
CA GLN A 86 2.15 -7.29 -11.01
C GLN A 86 2.00 -8.82 -10.90
N GLN A 87 3.11 -9.58 -10.88
CA GLN A 87 3.08 -11.02 -10.65
C GLN A 87 2.53 -11.39 -9.27
N GLN A 88 2.84 -10.61 -8.24
CA GLN A 88 2.27 -10.80 -6.90
C GLN A 88 0.76 -10.60 -6.89
N LEU A 89 0.23 -9.69 -7.71
CA LEU A 89 -1.21 -9.43 -7.83
C LEU A 89 -1.94 -10.44 -8.72
N ALA A 90 -1.24 -11.26 -9.51
CA ALA A 90 -1.86 -12.21 -10.45
C ALA A 90 -2.92 -13.15 -9.81
N PRO A 91 -2.77 -13.66 -8.56
CA PRO A 91 -3.80 -14.47 -7.93
C PRO A 91 -5.13 -13.73 -7.67
N TYR A 92 -5.14 -12.41 -7.80
CA TYR A 92 -6.29 -11.53 -7.58
C TYR A 92 -6.75 -10.81 -8.86
N ALA A 93 -6.22 -11.18 -10.04
CA ALA A 93 -6.42 -10.45 -11.30
C ALA A 93 -7.90 -10.34 -11.75
N GLU A 94 -8.76 -11.26 -11.32
CA GLU A 94 -10.22 -11.18 -11.58
C GLU A 94 -10.92 -10.07 -10.80
N GLN A 95 -10.39 -9.67 -9.62
CA GLN A 95 -10.99 -8.71 -8.70
C GLN A 95 -10.23 -7.40 -8.62
N VAL A 96 -8.93 -7.41 -8.98
CA VAL A 96 -8.03 -6.28 -8.82
C VAL A 96 -7.33 -5.97 -10.14
N HIS A 97 -7.54 -4.77 -10.66
CA HIS A 97 -6.87 -4.28 -11.85
C HIS A 97 -5.75 -3.31 -11.48
N CYS A 98 -4.51 -3.66 -11.82
CA CYS A 98 -3.33 -2.83 -11.62
C CYS A 98 -2.85 -2.27 -12.95
N LYS A 99 -2.59 -0.96 -12.99
CA LYS A 99 -2.06 -0.26 -14.16
C LYS A 99 -0.81 0.51 -13.79
N GLU A 100 0.27 0.31 -14.53
CA GLU A 100 1.47 1.11 -14.41
C GLU A 100 1.29 2.50 -15.00
N LEU A 101 1.72 3.54 -14.29
CA LEU A 101 1.75 4.92 -14.75
C LEU A 101 3.17 5.27 -15.21
N ARG A 102 3.35 5.53 -16.52
CA ARG A 102 4.67 5.82 -17.13
C ARG A 102 4.85 7.27 -17.55
N SER A 103 3.78 8.07 -17.56
CA SER A 103 3.82 9.47 -17.98
C SER A 103 2.91 10.29 -17.09
N ARG A 104 3.26 11.55 -16.85
CA ARG A 104 2.50 12.48 -15.98
C ARG A 104 2.20 11.82 -14.63
N VAL A 105 3.20 11.13 -14.05
CA VAL A 105 2.99 10.21 -12.93
C VAL A 105 2.38 10.93 -11.73
N ALA A 106 2.92 12.08 -11.36
CA ALA A 106 2.43 12.85 -10.20
C ALA A 106 0.96 13.23 -10.37
N GLU A 107 0.60 13.89 -11.46
CA GLU A 107 -0.77 14.33 -11.75
C GLU A 107 -1.75 13.14 -11.75
N ARG A 108 -1.42 12.08 -12.48
CA ARG A 108 -2.29 10.88 -12.58
C ARG A 108 -2.38 10.11 -11.26
N THR A 109 -1.39 10.20 -10.39
CA THR A 109 -1.46 9.67 -9.03
C THR A 109 -2.46 10.46 -8.20
N LEU A 110 -2.43 11.79 -8.26
CA LEU A 110 -3.39 12.65 -7.58
C LEU A 110 -4.82 12.39 -8.08
N ASP A 111 -5.04 12.31 -9.39
CA ASP A 111 -6.34 11.98 -9.99
C ASP A 111 -6.85 10.61 -9.50
N ALA A 112 -5.98 9.60 -9.49
CA ALA A 112 -6.35 8.26 -9.02
C ALA A 112 -6.75 8.25 -7.54
N LEU A 113 -6.03 8.97 -6.69
CA LEU A 113 -6.35 9.09 -5.27
C LEU A 113 -7.65 9.88 -5.04
N ALA A 114 -7.90 10.93 -5.83
CA ALA A 114 -9.17 11.67 -5.81
C ALA A 114 -10.36 10.78 -6.19
N ASP A 115 -10.16 9.86 -7.13
CA ASP A 115 -11.15 8.83 -7.53
C ASP A 115 -11.29 7.70 -6.50
N GLY A 116 -10.64 7.77 -5.34
CA GLY A 116 -10.67 6.72 -4.31
C GLY A 116 -9.91 5.44 -4.71
N LYS A 117 -8.96 5.52 -5.63
CA LYS A 117 -8.05 4.43 -5.97
C LYS A 117 -6.84 4.42 -5.04
N LEU A 118 -6.09 3.32 -5.06
CA LEU A 118 -4.83 3.17 -4.33
C LEU A 118 -3.66 3.24 -5.30
N CYS A 119 -2.54 3.83 -4.86
CA CYS A 119 -1.34 3.90 -5.69
C CYS A 119 -0.15 3.27 -4.97
N LEU A 120 0.46 2.26 -5.59
CA LEU A 120 1.77 1.76 -5.18
C LEU A 120 2.81 2.72 -5.77
N VAL A 121 3.52 3.43 -4.91
CA VAL A 121 4.51 4.46 -5.29
C VAL A 121 5.90 3.95 -4.96
N CYS A 122 6.79 3.98 -5.94
CA CYS A 122 8.19 3.67 -5.76
C CYS A 122 9.02 4.95 -5.67
N PHE A 123 9.75 5.11 -4.59
CA PHE A 123 10.82 6.09 -4.47
C PHE A 123 12.13 5.41 -4.86
N SER A 124 12.78 5.91 -5.90
CA SER A 124 14.05 5.36 -6.39
C SER A 124 15.14 6.43 -6.37
N THR A 125 16.31 6.03 -5.87
CA THR A 125 17.57 6.75 -5.99
C THR A 125 18.59 5.82 -6.66
N GLU A 126 19.82 6.27 -6.91
CA GLU A 126 20.89 5.41 -7.47
C GLU A 126 21.23 4.19 -6.58
N ARG A 127 20.91 4.23 -5.28
CA ARG A 127 21.31 3.20 -4.30
C ARG A 127 20.15 2.55 -3.56
N TYR A 128 18.93 3.05 -3.75
CA TYR A 128 17.81 2.65 -2.92
C TYR A 128 16.51 2.74 -3.69
N MET A 129 15.73 1.68 -3.61
CA MET A 129 14.36 1.61 -4.14
C MET A 129 13.42 1.20 -3.01
N HIS A 130 12.35 1.95 -2.81
CA HIS A 130 11.41 1.71 -1.73
C HIS A 130 9.96 1.91 -2.18
N TRP A 131 9.12 0.94 -1.87
CA TRP A 131 7.69 0.98 -2.15
C TRP A 131 6.91 1.44 -0.94
N VAL A 132 5.95 2.33 -1.18
CA VAL A 132 4.92 2.74 -0.22
C VAL A 132 3.55 2.66 -0.86
N LEU A 133 2.50 2.54 -0.04
CA LEU A 133 1.12 2.58 -0.49
C LEU A 133 0.53 3.96 -0.24
N ALA A 134 0.30 4.75 -1.28
CA ALA A 134 -0.45 6.00 -1.19
C ALA A 134 -1.96 5.69 -1.10
N VAL A 135 -2.59 6.28 -0.09
CA VAL A 135 -4.00 6.02 0.28
C VAL A 135 -4.84 7.29 0.32
N GLY A 136 -4.25 8.44 0.06
CA GLY A 136 -4.92 9.73 0.08
C GLY A 136 -3.96 10.88 -0.06
N MET A 137 -4.44 12.09 0.23
CA MET A 137 -3.74 13.36 0.06
C MET A 137 -4.02 14.31 1.22
N ARG A 138 -3.06 15.16 1.55
CA ARG A 138 -3.25 16.36 2.37
C ARG A 138 -3.36 17.57 1.45
N PHE A 139 -4.26 18.47 1.77
CA PHE A 139 -4.44 19.72 1.06
C PHE A 139 -4.01 20.90 1.94
N GLU A 140 -3.43 21.89 1.30
CA GLU A 140 -3.11 23.19 1.86
C GLU A 140 -3.69 24.27 0.94
N ALA A 141 -4.54 25.13 1.48
CA ALA A 141 -5.27 26.14 0.70
C ALA A 141 -5.98 25.57 -0.56
N GLU A 142 -6.63 24.38 -0.40
CA GLU A 142 -7.35 23.64 -1.44
C GLU A 142 -6.48 22.97 -2.52
N GLU A 143 -5.16 23.15 -2.46
CA GLU A 143 -4.22 22.49 -3.37
C GLU A 143 -3.61 21.23 -2.73
N PRO A 144 -3.42 20.14 -3.51
CA PRO A 144 -2.71 18.94 -3.02
C PRO A 144 -1.26 19.29 -2.63
N ALA A 145 -0.91 19.07 -1.38
CA ALA A 145 0.41 19.39 -0.84
C ALA A 145 1.27 18.14 -0.60
N ASP A 146 0.68 17.08 -0.03
CA ASP A 146 1.39 15.85 0.30
C ASP A 146 0.55 14.61 0.00
N LEU A 147 1.22 13.47 -0.22
CA LEU A 147 0.60 12.15 -0.24
C LEU A 147 0.49 11.58 1.18
N LEU A 148 -0.65 11.01 1.49
CA LEU A 148 -0.81 10.17 2.68
C LEU A 148 -0.39 8.75 2.32
N VAL A 149 0.71 8.29 2.90
CA VAL A 149 1.30 7.00 2.58
C VAL A 149 1.33 6.05 3.77
N LEU A 150 1.20 4.76 3.49
CA LEU A 150 1.51 3.68 4.41
C LEU A 150 2.88 3.14 4.02
N ASP A 151 3.87 3.41 4.86
CA ASP A 151 5.25 2.97 4.66
C ASP A 151 5.51 1.72 5.50
N PRO A 152 5.75 0.54 4.88
CA PRO A 152 5.99 -0.69 5.63
C PRO A 152 7.30 -0.68 6.44
N ALA A 153 8.27 0.18 6.11
CA ALA A 153 9.51 0.30 6.87
C ALA A 153 9.35 1.14 8.14
N MET A 154 8.31 1.96 8.21
CA MET A 154 8.07 2.87 9.33
C MET A 154 7.08 2.29 10.34
N ALA A 155 7.17 2.72 11.59
CA ALA A 155 6.10 2.46 12.55
C ALA A 155 4.83 3.23 12.15
N PRO A 156 3.63 2.65 12.36
CA PRO A 156 2.39 3.37 12.09
C PRO A 156 2.30 4.63 12.95
N ILE A 157 2.04 5.76 12.32
CA ILE A 157 1.83 7.02 13.03
C ILE A 157 0.41 7.00 13.58
N PRO A 158 0.21 7.26 14.89
CA PRO A 158 -1.13 7.43 15.43
C PRO A 158 -1.80 8.63 14.75
N LEU A 159 -2.92 8.38 14.08
CA LEU A 159 -3.78 9.44 13.60
C LEU A 159 -4.71 9.80 14.74
N VAL A 160 -4.28 10.75 15.55
CA VAL A 160 -5.13 11.33 16.60
C VAL A 160 -5.90 12.47 15.95
N PRO A 161 -7.25 12.50 16.08
CA PRO A 161 -8.06 13.60 15.57
C PRO A 161 -7.77 14.91 16.29
#